data_57675e6aad1e5b88abfdbc793a6ae4df
#
_entry.id   57675e6aad1e5b88abfdbc793a6ae4df
#
_cell.length_a   1.000
_cell.length_b   1.000
_cell.length_c   1.000
_cell.angle_alpha   90.00
_cell.angle_beta   90.00
_cell.angle_gamma   90.00
#
_symmetry.space_group_name_H-M   'P 1'
#
loop_
_entity.id
_entity.type
_entity.pdbx_description
1 polymer ?
#
loop_
_entity_poly.entity_id
_entity_poly.type
_entity_poly.pdbx_seq_one_letter_code
_entity_poly.pdbx_strand_id
1 'polypeptide(L)'
;MIIKALLSLFILLQSGPILIDKIAAVVNDEIITIHDIERSIAFFPILRQNKESEEDFYFRILANLINYKVIFLEFSDEFNLSEEDFEQVQTPILKKAGSLEKLLSVLNNFTMSWNDSLNFLREKVLYEKVLREKLQMEITVPFNEIENFYNNDYFPSQQQLGLAPQTLIEMAPAIEKYLRQLRTEEQLSTWLNDLRSNYKIEIKLRSRQ
;
A
#
# COMPACT_ATOMS: atom_id res chain seq x y z
N MET A 1 54.14 14.81 -31.58
CA MET A 1 52.74 15.08 -32.05
C MET A 1 51.77 13.87 -31.90
N ILE A 2 52.24 12.72 -31.37
CA ILE A 2 51.43 11.49 -31.26
C ILE A 2 50.77 11.31 -29.87
N ILE A 3 51.27 12.00 -28.83
CA ILE A 3 50.77 11.85 -27.45
C ILE A 3 49.46 12.63 -27.17
N LYS A 4 49.10 13.65 -27.97
CA LYS A 4 47.87 14.39 -27.81
C LYS A 4 46.65 13.74 -28.43
N ALA A 5 46.80 12.74 -29.30
CA ALA A 5 45.71 12.05 -29.96
C ALA A 5 45.13 10.87 -29.11
N LEU A 6 45.88 10.37 -28.12
CA LEU A 6 45.45 9.26 -27.26
C LEU A 6 44.62 9.70 -26.05
N LEU A 7 44.65 11.00 -25.68
CA LEU A 7 43.85 11.51 -24.56
C LEU A 7 42.41 11.89 -24.91
N SER A 8 42.10 12.02 -26.21
CA SER A 8 40.74 12.37 -26.70
C SER A 8 39.82 11.17 -26.88
N LEU A 9 40.34 9.94 -26.83
CA LEU A 9 39.53 8.73 -27.08
C LEU A 9 38.97 8.10 -25.78
N PHE A 10 39.35 8.61 -24.61
CA PHE A 10 38.95 8.00 -23.33
C PHE A 10 37.71 8.66 -22.69
N ILE A 11 37.10 9.68 -23.30
CA ILE A 11 35.94 10.42 -22.73
C ILE A 11 34.59 9.91 -23.25
N LEU A 12 34.56 8.97 -24.19
CA LEU A 12 33.31 8.55 -24.88
C LEU A 12 32.70 7.22 -24.38
N LEU A 13 33.14 6.68 -23.24
CA LEU A 13 32.66 5.34 -22.78
C LEU A 13 32.13 5.33 -21.33
N GLN A 14 31.50 6.41 -20.88
CA GLN A 14 30.77 6.43 -19.60
C GLN A 14 29.29 6.85 -19.76
N SER A 15 28.62 6.44 -20.80
CA SER A 15 27.19 6.35 -20.74
C SER A 15 26.83 4.95 -20.19
N GLY A 16 26.84 4.81 -18.87
CA GLY A 16 26.15 3.70 -18.22
C GLY A 16 24.70 3.66 -18.74
N PRO A 17 24.04 2.51 -18.74
CA PRO A 17 22.67 2.42 -19.18
C PRO A 17 21.84 3.46 -18.40
N ILE A 18 21.25 4.44 -19.10
CA ILE A 18 20.23 5.31 -18.51
C ILE A 18 19.07 4.37 -18.21
N LEU A 19 18.89 4.03 -16.94
CA LEU A 19 17.73 3.27 -16.48
C LEU A 19 16.51 4.18 -16.70
N ILE A 20 15.83 3.99 -17.83
CA ILE A 20 14.56 4.68 -18.12
C ILE A 20 13.51 3.94 -17.31
N ASP A 21 13.17 4.50 -16.14
CA ASP A 21 12.08 3.97 -15.33
C ASP A 21 10.76 4.15 -16.08
N LYS A 22 9.91 3.12 -16.04
CA LYS A 22 8.63 3.14 -16.74
C LYS A 22 7.55 3.76 -15.87
N ILE A 23 6.81 4.71 -16.41
CA ILE A 23 5.66 5.29 -15.74
C ILE A 23 4.57 4.23 -15.61
N ALA A 24 4.10 4.00 -14.38
CA ALA A 24 3.00 3.13 -14.04
C ALA A 24 1.66 3.88 -13.96
N ALA A 25 1.67 5.07 -13.36
CA ALA A 25 0.53 5.99 -13.34
C ALA A 25 0.98 7.44 -13.20
N VAL A 26 0.05 8.36 -13.47
CA VAL A 26 0.20 9.80 -13.21
C VAL A 26 -1.02 10.28 -12.43
N VAL A 27 -0.81 11.00 -11.33
CA VAL A 27 -1.84 11.61 -10.50
C VAL A 27 -1.64 13.13 -10.55
N ASN A 28 -2.47 13.85 -11.30
CA ASN A 28 -2.23 15.23 -11.74
C ASN A 28 -0.87 15.34 -12.45
N ASP A 29 0.13 15.98 -11.79
CA ASP A 29 1.50 16.14 -12.30
C ASP A 29 2.51 15.19 -11.61
N GLU A 30 2.05 14.36 -10.67
CA GLU A 30 2.88 13.43 -9.90
C GLU A 30 2.97 12.06 -10.58
N ILE A 31 4.19 11.59 -10.77
CA ILE A 31 4.49 10.34 -11.47
C ILE A 31 4.68 9.20 -10.45
N ILE A 32 4.08 8.06 -10.73
CA ILE A 32 4.32 6.77 -10.07
C ILE A 32 4.96 5.85 -11.09
N THR A 33 6.10 5.24 -10.75
CA THR A 33 6.89 4.41 -11.65
C THR A 33 6.77 2.92 -11.32
N ILE A 34 7.25 2.06 -12.23
CA ILE A 34 7.39 0.62 -11.95
C ILE A 34 8.35 0.39 -10.77
N HIS A 35 9.41 1.20 -10.70
CA HIS A 35 10.38 1.12 -9.61
C HIS A 35 9.77 1.45 -8.23
N ASP A 36 8.76 2.33 -8.17
CA ASP A 36 8.00 2.59 -6.94
C ASP A 36 7.18 1.37 -6.51
N ILE A 37 6.60 0.64 -7.47
CA ILE A 37 5.90 -0.62 -7.20
C ILE A 37 6.87 -1.66 -6.65
N GLU A 38 8.02 -1.85 -7.29
CA GLU A 38 9.06 -2.80 -6.88
C GLU A 38 9.61 -2.46 -5.49
N ARG A 39 9.88 -1.18 -5.22
CA ARG A 39 10.25 -0.70 -3.88
C ARG A 39 9.18 -1.04 -2.84
N SER A 40 7.93 -0.76 -3.14
CA SER A 40 6.83 -1.08 -2.24
C SER A 40 6.74 -2.57 -1.92
N ILE A 41 6.92 -3.44 -2.91
CA ILE A 41 6.96 -4.90 -2.73
C ILE A 41 8.15 -5.31 -1.87
N ALA A 42 9.31 -4.69 -2.06
CA ALA A 42 10.51 -5.01 -1.29
C ALA A 42 10.40 -4.57 0.18
N PHE A 43 9.88 -3.38 0.43
CA PHE A 43 9.82 -2.78 1.76
C PHE A 43 8.62 -3.24 2.58
N PHE A 44 7.40 -3.14 2.04
CA PHE A 44 6.19 -3.39 2.83
C PHE A 44 5.90 -4.89 2.99
N PRO A 45 5.32 -5.31 4.15
CA PRO A 45 4.92 -6.70 4.37
C PRO A 45 3.65 -7.05 3.59
N ILE A 46 3.68 -6.86 2.26
CA ILE A 46 2.55 -7.14 1.38
C ILE A 46 2.66 -8.58 0.90
N LEU A 47 1.63 -9.37 1.14
CA LEU A 47 1.54 -10.74 0.67
C LEU A 47 0.69 -10.81 -0.59
N ARG A 48 1.13 -11.66 -1.53
CA ARG A 48 0.29 -12.02 -2.68
C ARG A 48 -0.90 -12.84 -2.18
N GLN A 49 -2.09 -12.53 -2.70
CA GLN A 49 -3.29 -13.29 -2.37
C GLN A 49 -3.28 -14.65 -3.06
N ASN A 50 -4.03 -15.62 -2.50
CA ASN A 50 -4.11 -16.95 -3.09
C ASN A 50 -4.71 -16.86 -4.52
N LYS A 51 -4.00 -17.46 -5.51
CA LYS A 51 -4.35 -17.41 -6.94
C LYS A 51 -4.25 -16.02 -7.61
N GLU A 52 -3.74 -14.99 -6.94
CA GLU A 52 -3.50 -13.69 -7.55
C GLU A 52 -2.40 -13.80 -8.60
N SER A 53 -2.65 -13.32 -9.82
CA SER A 53 -1.61 -13.25 -10.85
C SER A 53 -0.55 -12.21 -10.47
N GLU A 54 0.62 -12.26 -11.12
CA GLU A 54 1.65 -11.24 -10.92
C GLU A 54 1.15 -9.85 -11.33
N GLU A 55 0.40 -9.80 -12.40
CA GLU A 55 -0.20 -8.60 -12.94
C GLU A 55 -1.20 -7.98 -11.97
N ASP A 56 -2.17 -8.77 -11.46
CA ASP A 56 -3.14 -8.30 -10.48
C ASP A 56 -2.45 -7.79 -9.20
N PHE A 57 -1.38 -8.47 -8.79
CA PHE A 57 -0.57 -8.04 -7.65
C PHE A 57 0.06 -6.67 -7.89
N TYR A 58 0.66 -6.45 -9.07
CA TYR A 58 1.23 -5.14 -9.44
C TYR A 58 0.15 -4.05 -9.51
N PHE A 59 -1.01 -4.34 -10.10
CA PHE A 59 -2.13 -3.39 -10.12
C PHE A 59 -2.64 -3.06 -8.73
N ARG A 60 -2.70 -4.02 -7.82
CA ARG A 60 -3.11 -3.79 -6.42
C ARG A 60 -2.10 -2.91 -5.68
N ILE A 61 -0.79 -3.12 -5.88
CA ILE A 61 0.23 -2.24 -5.30
C ILE A 61 0.14 -0.83 -5.90
N LEU A 62 -0.04 -0.72 -7.22
CA LEU A 62 -0.23 0.57 -7.88
C LEU A 62 -1.44 1.32 -7.34
N ALA A 63 -2.57 0.64 -7.12
CA ALA A 63 -3.76 1.24 -6.54
C ALA A 63 -3.49 1.82 -5.14
N ASN A 64 -2.70 1.12 -4.32
CA ASN A 64 -2.28 1.63 -3.00
C ASN A 64 -1.38 2.87 -3.13
N LEU A 65 -0.41 2.85 -4.06
CA LEU A 65 0.47 4.00 -4.30
C LEU A 65 -0.32 5.22 -4.78
N ILE A 66 -1.31 5.02 -5.64
CA ILE A 66 -2.24 6.10 -6.05
C ILE A 66 -2.98 6.66 -4.84
N ASN A 67 -3.48 5.80 -3.94
CA ASN A 67 -4.15 6.27 -2.72
C ASN A 67 -3.21 7.07 -1.82
N TYR A 68 -1.96 6.60 -1.64
CA TYR A 68 -0.95 7.33 -0.85
C TYR A 68 -0.69 8.71 -1.46
N LYS A 69 -0.53 8.78 -2.78
CA LYS A 69 -0.29 10.02 -3.52
C LYS A 69 -1.47 10.99 -3.39
N VAL A 70 -2.71 10.52 -3.60
CA VAL A 70 -3.92 11.34 -3.47
C VAL A 70 -4.08 11.90 -2.06
N ILE A 71 -3.89 11.05 -1.02
CA ILE A 71 -3.92 11.50 0.38
C ILE A 71 -2.81 12.50 0.66
N PHE A 72 -1.62 12.29 0.11
CA PHE A 72 -0.51 13.22 0.29
C PHE A 72 -0.80 14.59 -0.33
N LEU A 73 -1.32 14.61 -1.56
CA LEU A 73 -1.68 15.84 -2.24
C LEU A 73 -2.81 16.62 -1.53
N GLU A 74 -3.75 15.91 -0.90
CA GLU A 74 -4.90 16.54 -0.23
C GLU A 74 -4.56 17.02 1.18
N PHE A 75 -3.77 16.26 1.94
CA PHE A 75 -3.65 16.43 3.38
C PHE A 75 -2.24 16.77 3.90
N SER A 76 -1.24 16.89 3.03
CA SER A 76 0.14 17.16 3.49
C SER A 76 0.32 18.47 4.25
N ASP A 77 -0.52 19.46 3.96
CA ASP A 77 -0.49 20.77 4.62
C ASP A 77 -1.31 20.79 5.93
N GLU A 78 -2.25 19.84 6.08
CA GLU A 78 -3.12 19.74 7.26
C GLU A 78 -2.45 18.95 8.41
N PHE A 79 -1.63 17.93 8.07
CA PHE A 79 -1.09 16.99 9.04
C PHE A 79 0.43 17.08 9.19
N ASN A 80 0.89 17.32 10.41
CA ASN A 80 2.30 17.19 10.76
C ASN A 80 2.62 15.74 11.16
N LEU A 81 3.65 15.16 10.55
CA LEU A 81 4.12 13.81 10.86
C LEU A 81 5.12 13.82 12.01
N SER A 82 4.88 12.99 13.02
CA SER A 82 5.76 12.78 14.18
C SER A 82 6.69 11.57 13.97
N GLU A 83 7.71 11.45 14.82
CA GLU A 83 8.56 10.25 14.86
C GLU A 83 7.73 8.98 15.13
N GLU A 84 6.73 9.04 16.01
CA GLU A 84 5.84 7.91 16.29
C GLU A 84 5.05 7.46 15.06
N ASP A 85 4.59 8.39 14.21
CA ASP A 85 3.91 8.04 12.96
C ASP A 85 4.85 7.24 12.03
N PHE A 86 6.13 7.64 11.95
CA PHE A 86 7.13 6.90 11.18
C PHE A 86 7.44 5.53 11.79
N GLU A 87 7.59 5.43 13.12
CA GLU A 87 7.86 4.17 13.81
C GLU A 87 6.76 3.12 13.57
N GLN A 88 5.49 3.54 13.55
CA GLN A 88 4.35 2.66 13.27
C GLN A 88 4.46 2.00 11.90
N VAL A 89 4.94 2.72 10.88
CA VAL A 89 5.14 2.19 9.52
C VAL A 89 6.45 1.42 9.40
N GLN A 90 7.52 1.85 10.07
CA GLN A 90 8.85 1.22 10.00
C GLN A 90 8.91 -0.12 10.74
N THR A 91 8.20 -0.26 11.85
CA THR A 91 8.21 -1.48 12.67
C THR A 91 7.84 -2.74 11.88
N PRO A 92 6.73 -2.77 11.09
CA PRO A 92 6.43 -3.92 10.24
C PRO A 92 7.46 -4.18 9.15
N ILE A 93 8.08 -3.12 8.61
CA ILE A 93 9.15 -3.23 7.60
C ILE A 93 10.37 -3.91 8.18
N LEU A 94 10.82 -3.44 9.35
CA LEU A 94 11.96 -4.04 10.06
C LEU A 94 11.68 -5.49 10.43
N LYS A 95 10.47 -5.80 10.89
CA LYS A 95 10.04 -7.17 11.20
C LYS A 95 10.08 -8.06 9.95
N LYS A 96 9.65 -7.57 8.78
CA LYS A 96 9.73 -8.27 7.50
C LYS A 96 11.19 -8.53 7.12
N ALA A 97 12.05 -7.54 7.22
CA ALA A 97 13.47 -7.66 6.90
C ALA A 97 14.22 -8.62 7.84
N GLY A 98 13.75 -8.72 9.10
CA GLY A 98 14.34 -9.57 10.16
C GLY A 98 15.54 -8.95 10.87
N SER A 99 16.26 -8.01 10.26
CA SER A 99 17.32 -7.21 10.88
C SER A 99 17.54 -5.89 10.16
N LEU A 100 18.16 -4.93 10.86
CA LEU A 100 18.56 -3.64 10.27
C LEU A 100 19.57 -3.83 9.12
N GLU A 101 20.52 -4.75 9.28
CA GLU A 101 21.51 -5.05 8.25
C GLU A 101 20.87 -5.51 6.94
N LYS A 102 19.89 -6.42 7.03
CA LYS A 102 19.11 -6.87 5.86
C LYS A 102 18.31 -5.74 5.24
N LEU A 103 17.69 -4.87 6.06
CA LEU A 103 16.98 -3.70 5.57
C LEU A 103 17.92 -2.76 4.81
N LEU A 104 19.12 -2.48 5.36
CA LEU A 104 20.13 -1.68 4.67
C LEU A 104 20.58 -2.31 3.35
N SER A 105 20.69 -3.65 3.29
CA SER A 105 20.96 -4.36 2.04
C SER A 105 19.87 -4.16 1.01
N VAL A 106 18.59 -4.17 1.41
CA VAL A 106 17.46 -3.86 0.52
C VAL A 106 17.56 -2.42 0.02
N LEU A 107 17.84 -1.44 0.89
CA LEU A 107 18.05 -0.04 0.50
C LEU A 107 19.15 0.10 -0.55
N ASN A 108 20.27 -0.58 -0.34
CA ASN A 108 21.40 -0.55 -1.29
C ASN A 108 21.03 -1.12 -2.67
N ASN A 109 20.18 -2.16 -2.74
CA ASN A 109 19.70 -2.71 -4.02
C ASN A 109 18.90 -1.67 -4.83
N PHE A 110 18.25 -0.72 -4.15
CA PHE A 110 17.53 0.39 -4.77
C PHE A 110 18.35 1.68 -4.83
N THR A 111 19.64 1.65 -4.50
CA THR A 111 20.52 2.83 -4.46
C THR A 111 19.96 3.95 -3.57
N MET A 112 19.27 3.58 -2.50
CA MET A 112 18.60 4.49 -1.56
C MET A 112 19.44 4.70 -0.30
N SER A 113 19.62 5.95 0.10
CA SER A 113 20.07 6.29 1.45
C SER A 113 18.94 6.09 2.48
N TRP A 114 19.29 6.15 3.77
CA TRP A 114 18.27 6.16 4.84
C TRP A 114 17.28 7.34 4.69
N ASN A 115 17.77 8.53 4.37
CA ASN A 115 16.91 9.69 4.16
C ASN A 115 15.98 9.53 2.96
N ASP A 116 16.46 8.93 1.85
CA ASP A 116 15.59 8.62 0.71
C ASP A 116 14.48 7.65 1.10
N SER A 117 14.78 6.67 1.98
CA SER A 117 13.76 5.75 2.48
C SER A 117 12.70 6.46 3.33
N LEU A 118 13.09 7.42 4.17
CA LEU A 118 12.13 8.23 4.94
C LEU A 118 11.22 9.06 4.03
N ASN A 119 11.78 9.67 2.99
CA ASN A 119 11.01 10.41 1.99
C ASN A 119 10.03 9.49 1.24
N PHE A 120 10.49 8.29 0.84
CA PHE A 120 9.62 7.27 0.21
C PHE A 120 8.48 6.81 1.14
N LEU A 121 8.75 6.68 2.45
CA LEU A 121 7.75 6.26 3.42
C LEU A 121 6.73 7.36 3.76
N ARG A 122 7.07 8.63 3.53
CA ARG A 122 6.29 9.78 3.98
C ARG A 122 4.83 9.75 3.52
N GLU A 123 4.60 9.40 2.26
CA GLU A 123 3.24 9.30 1.70
C GLU A 123 2.42 8.20 2.40
N LYS A 124 3.04 7.04 2.64
CA LYS A 124 2.39 5.96 3.39
C LYS A 124 2.15 6.32 4.85
N VAL A 125 3.10 7.00 5.50
CA VAL A 125 2.96 7.45 6.90
C VAL A 125 1.79 8.42 7.01
N LEU A 126 1.70 9.39 6.09
CA LEU A 126 0.57 10.32 6.07
C LEU A 126 -0.75 9.60 5.80
N TYR A 127 -0.78 8.66 4.86
CA TYR A 127 -1.94 7.84 4.58
C TYR A 127 -2.44 7.12 5.84
N GLU A 128 -1.58 6.41 6.56
CA GLU A 128 -1.94 5.69 7.79
C GLU A 128 -2.44 6.65 8.89
N LYS A 129 -1.81 7.82 9.02
CA LYS A 129 -2.24 8.85 9.96
C LYS A 129 -3.62 9.40 9.64
N VAL A 130 -3.84 9.81 8.40
CA VAL A 130 -5.13 10.35 7.95
C VAL A 130 -6.25 9.32 8.13
N LEU A 131 -6.00 8.05 7.77
CA LEU A 131 -6.98 6.98 7.99
C LEU A 131 -7.31 6.83 9.48
N ARG A 132 -6.29 6.82 10.33
CA ARG A 132 -6.47 6.69 11.78
C ARG A 132 -7.29 7.84 12.36
N GLU A 133 -7.05 9.07 11.90
CA GLU A 133 -7.71 10.25 12.45
C GLU A 133 -9.09 10.55 11.83
N LYS A 134 -9.24 10.35 10.51
CA LYS A 134 -10.51 10.62 9.79
C LYS A 134 -11.51 9.46 9.86
N LEU A 135 -11.04 8.20 10.00
CA LEU A 135 -11.89 7.01 10.03
C LEU A 135 -12.12 6.45 11.45
N GLN A 136 -11.74 7.17 12.49
CA GLN A 136 -12.12 6.84 13.89
C GLN A 136 -13.62 7.00 14.16
N MET A 137 -14.46 6.84 13.16
CA MET A 137 -15.89 6.76 13.38
C MET A 137 -16.20 5.48 14.16
N GLU A 138 -16.82 5.63 15.32
CA GLU A 138 -17.39 4.49 16.05
C GLU A 138 -18.48 3.86 15.19
N ILE A 139 -18.09 2.85 14.41
CA ILE A 139 -19.04 2.06 13.64
C ILE A 139 -19.78 1.16 14.63
N THR A 140 -20.98 1.55 14.96
CA THR A 140 -21.89 0.75 15.76
C THR A 140 -22.57 -0.29 14.88
N VAL A 141 -22.51 -1.55 15.28
CA VAL A 141 -23.27 -2.65 14.66
C VAL A 141 -24.47 -2.95 15.57
N PRO A 142 -25.70 -2.65 15.15
CA PRO A 142 -26.90 -2.95 15.94
C PRO A 142 -27.07 -4.47 16.12
N PHE A 143 -27.59 -4.90 17.27
CA PHE A 143 -27.73 -6.31 17.59
C PHE A 143 -28.64 -7.07 16.59
N ASN A 144 -29.67 -6.43 16.06
CA ASN A 144 -30.52 -7.04 15.02
C ASN A 144 -29.76 -7.42 13.73
N GLU A 145 -28.67 -6.73 13.41
CA GLU A 145 -27.82 -7.08 12.27
C GLU A 145 -26.92 -8.27 12.59
N ILE A 146 -26.43 -8.35 13.83
CA ILE A 146 -25.69 -9.52 14.32
C ILE A 146 -26.58 -10.76 14.26
N GLU A 147 -27.84 -10.63 14.72
CA GLU A 147 -28.83 -11.69 14.67
C GLU A 147 -29.19 -12.10 13.22
N ASN A 148 -29.38 -11.12 12.33
CA ASN A 148 -29.64 -11.38 10.92
C ASN A 148 -28.48 -12.12 10.26
N PHE A 149 -27.23 -11.67 10.48
CA PHE A 149 -26.05 -12.36 9.95
C PHE A 149 -25.92 -13.78 10.50
N TYR A 150 -26.17 -13.95 11.81
CA TYR A 150 -26.13 -15.29 12.43
C TYR A 150 -27.14 -16.23 11.76
N ASN A 151 -28.40 -15.80 11.58
CA ASN A 151 -29.47 -16.64 11.07
C ASN A 151 -29.37 -16.92 9.57
N ASN A 152 -28.91 -15.96 8.77
CA ASN A 152 -28.96 -16.04 7.32
C ASN A 152 -27.62 -16.48 6.69
N ASP A 153 -26.49 -16.26 7.38
CA ASP A 153 -25.16 -16.54 6.85
C ASP A 153 -24.41 -17.59 7.67
N TYR A 154 -24.20 -17.33 8.97
CA TYR A 154 -23.38 -18.19 9.81
C TYR A 154 -24.03 -19.56 10.04
N PHE A 155 -25.26 -19.60 10.56
CA PHE A 155 -25.92 -20.85 10.93
C PHE A 155 -26.12 -21.79 9.73
N PRO A 156 -26.62 -21.33 8.56
CA PRO A 156 -26.72 -22.18 7.38
C PRO A 156 -25.37 -22.68 6.86
N SER A 157 -24.33 -21.85 6.92
CA SER A 157 -23.00 -22.23 6.46
C SER A 157 -22.41 -23.37 7.30
N GLN A 158 -22.58 -23.33 8.63
CA GLN A 158 -22.13 -24.40 9.52
C GLN A 158 -22.86 -25.71 9.24
N GLN A 159 -24.17 -25.64 9.01
CA GLN A 159 -24.96 -26.83 8.65
C GLN A 159 -24.52 -27.46 7.32
N GLN A 160 -24.23 -26.65 6.31
CA GLN A 160 -23.70 -27.14 5.01
C GLN A 160 -22.35 -27.84 5.16
N LEU A 161 -21.53 -27.41 6.11
CA LEU A 161 -20.23 -28.02 6.42
C LEU A 161 -20.36 -29.24 7.33
N GLY A 162 -21.57 -29.58 7.78
CA GLY A 162 -21.82 -30.71 8.71
C GLY A 162 -21.31 -30.43 10.13
N LEU A 163 -21.11 -29.15 10.49
CA LEU A 163 -20.64 -28.73 11.79
C LEU A 163 -21.82 -28.32 12.69
N ALA A 164 -21.68 -28.54 14.00
CA ALA A 164 -22.62 -28.00 14.97
C ALA A 164 -22.39 -26.50 15.15
N PRO A 165 -23.37 -25.63 14.81
CA PRO A 165 -23.21 -24.21 14.99
C PRO A 165 -23.14 -23.83 16.48
N GLN A 166 -22.25 -22.91 16.83
CA GLN A 166 -22.24 -22.27 18.14
C GLN A 166 -23.48 -21.38 18.29
N THR A 167 -23.87 -21.09 19.52
CA THR A 167 -25.04 -20.25 19.78
C THR A 167 -24.83 -18.79 19.35
N LEU A 168 -25.91 -18.06 19.10
CA LEU A 168 -25.87 -16.62 18.78
C LEU A 168 -25.07 -15.83 19.84
N ILE A 169 -25.27 -16.15 21.13
CA ILE A 169 -24.60 -15.43 22.23
C ILE A 169 -23.07 -15.63 22.18
N GLU A 170 -22.62 -16.85 21.88
CA GLU A 170 -21.19 -17.16 21.76
C GLU A 170 -20.57 -16.50 20.52
N MET A 171 -21.32 -16.40 19.42
CA MET A 171 -20.82 -15.85 18.15
C MET A 171 -20.99 -14.35 18.02
N ALA A 172 -21.89 -13.73 18.78
CA ALA A 172 -22.21 -12.31 18.65
C ALA A 172 -20.96 -11.39 18.66
N PRO A 173 -19.96 -11.54 19.54
CA PRO A 173 -18.77 -10.69 19.52
C PRO A 173 -17.92 -10.85 18.25
N ALA A 174 -17.83 -12.08 17.73
CA ALA A 174 -17.07 -12.36 16.51
C ALA A 174 -17.79 -11.80 15.27
N ILE A 175 -19.09 -11.97 15.21
CA ILE A 175 -19.95 -11.41 14.13
C ILE A 175 -19.93 -9.89 14.18
N GLU A 176 -20.06 -9.27 15.34
CA GLU A 176 -19.97 -7.81 15.49
C GLU A 176 -18.64 -7.27 14.96
N LYS A 177 -17.53 -7.91 15.37
CA LYS A 177 -16.19 -7.53 14.88
C LYS A 177 -16.09 -7.65 13.37
N TYR A 178 -16.59 -8.72 12.79
CA TYR A 178 -16.58 -8.97 11.35
C TYR A 178 -17.42 -7.93 10.60
N LEU A 179 -18.65 -7.68 11.01
CA LEU A 179 -19.53 -6.67 10.39
C LEU A 179 -18.97 -5.25 10.52
N ARG A 180 -18.34 -4.94 11.66
CA ARG A 180 -17.66 -3.65 11.86
C ARG A 180 -16.49 -3.48 10.90
N GLN A 181 -15.69 -4.53 10.71
CA GLN A 181 -14.59 -4.51 9.75
C GLN A 181 -15.09 -4.30 8.32
N LEU A 182 -16.11 -5.03 7.88
CA LEU A 182 -16.70 -4.87 6.54
C LEU A 182 -17.17 -3.43 6.31
N ARG A 183 -17.87 -2.83 7.27
CA ARG A 183 -18.33 -1.44 7.17
C ARG A 183 -17.18 -0.45 7.11
N THR A 184 -16.14 -0.66 7.90
CA THR A 184 -14.94 0.18 7.86
C THR A 184 -14.29 0.14 6.48
N GLU A 185 -14.14 -1.05 5.90
CA GLU A 185 -13.58 -1.24 4.55
C GLU A 185 -14.46 -0.59 3.48
N GLU A 186 -15.76 -0.71 3.57
CA GLU A 186 -16.73 -0.12 2.63
C GLU A 186 -16.72 1.42 2.71
N GLN A 187 -16.74 1.98 3.92
CA GLN A 187 -16.65 3.43 4.13
C GLN A 187 -15.32 3.99 3.63
N LEU A 188 -14.21 3.30 3.92
CA LEU A 188 -12.89 3.66 3.42
C LEU A 188 -12.88 3.65 1.88
N SER A 189 -13.39 2.58 1.28
CA SER A 189 -13.43 2.45 -0.18
C SER A 189 -14.25 3.58 -0.82
N THR A 190 -15.42 3.87 -0.27
CA THR A 190 -16.28 4.96 -0.76
C THR A 190 -15.57 6.31 -0.64
N TRP A 191 -15.03 6.62 0.54
CA TRP A 191 -14.32 7.87 0.76
C TRP A 191 -13.08 8.04 -0.13
N LEU A 192 -12.28 6.99 -0.30
CA LEU A 192 -11.12 7.03 -1.21
C LEU A 192 -11.55 7.21 -2.67
N ASN A 193 -12.65 6.60 -3.10
CA ASN A 193 -13.16 6.76 -4.46
C ASN A 193 -13.66 8.20 -4.70
N ASP A 194 -14.39 8.77 -3.74
CA ASP A 194 -14.84 10.17 -3.80
C ASP A 194 -13.64 11.11 -3.87
N LEU A 195 -12.63 10.89 -3.02
CA LEU A 195 -11.42 11.69 -3.02
C LEU A 195 -10.66 11.59 -4.35
N ARG A 196 -10.49 10.38 -4.89
CA ARG A 196 -9.82 10.14 -6.18
C ARG A 196 -10.53 10.85 -7.34
N SER A 197 -11.85 11.02 -7.26
CA SER A 197 -12.63 11.71 -8.31
C SER A 197 -12.23 13.18 -8.51
N ASN A 198 -11.58 13.79 -7.52
CA ASN A 198 -11.08 15.16 -7.59
C ASN A 198 -9.72 15.28 -8.31
N TYR A 199 -9.10 14.16 -8.67
CA TYR A 199 -7.77 14.10 -9.25
C TYR A 199 -7.80 13.51 -10.67
N LYS A 200 -6.98 14.05 -11.56
CA LYS A 200 -6.74 13.44 -12.87
C LYS A 200 -5.79 12.25 -12.69
N ILE A 201 -6.30 11.03 -12.83
CA ILE A 201 -5.51 9.80 -12.67
C ILE A 201 -5.42 9.09 -14.01
N GLU A 202 -4.19 8.91 -14.50
CA GLU A 202 -3.90 8.18 -15.74
C GLU A 202 -3.05 6.94 -15.44
N ILE A 203 -3.62 5.74 -15.62
CA ILE A 203 -2.89 4.47 -15.48
C ILE A 203 -2.18 4.16 -16.79
N LYS A 204 -0.85 3.99 -16.73
CA LYS A 204 0.02 3.66 -17.87
C LYS A 204 0.56 2.23 -17.80
N LEU A 205 0.40 1.56 -16.65
CA LEU A 205 0.72 0.15 -16.51
C LEU A 205 -0.11 -0.65 -17.50
N ARG A 206 0.56 -1.34 -18.44
CA ARG A 206 -0.12 -2.19 -19.45
C ARG A 206 -0.01 -3.64 -19.01
N SER A 207 -1.10 -4.40 -19.22
CA SER A 207 -1.07 -5.85 -19.15
C SER A 207 0.05 -6.36 -20.05
N ARG A 208 0.90 -7.24 -19.54
CA ARG A 208 1.83 -8.00 -20.40
C ARG A 208 0.98 -8.97 -21.21
N GLN A 209 0.79 -8.66 -22.51
CA GLN A 209 0.19 -9.59 -23.49
C GLN A 209 1.14 -10.75 -23.73
#